data_d197503d40ba4c264cdaa79895a0e980
#
_entry.id   d197503d40ba4c264cdaa79895a0e980
#
_cell.length_a   1.000
_cell.length_b   1.000
_cell.length_c   1.000
_cell.angle_alpha   90.00
_cell.angle_beta   90.00
_cell.angle_gamma   90.00
#
_symmetry.space_group_name_H-M   'P 1'
#
loop_
_entity.id
_entity.type
_entity.pdbx_description
1 polymer ?
#
loop_
_entity_poly.entity_id
_entity_poly.type
_entity_poly.pdbx_seq_one_letter_code
_entity_poly.pdbx_strand_id
1 'polypeptide(L)'
;MINKSKLQSIISKYYLNGLVQSVRWLTEENKLSISFTSENKDIAGDLVCDTSPVEDSEIAIFDTAQLNKLISVTNGELLLTLEKEHKVFSKLHIQDNSFNVAYSLADSLLVPKRGTINFPTEYDVIIELTPEIVSNFIKAKSALTDISDVMISTEEDPDRGTIVQFAFGDLNNFSNKIKYIVDENITINNELKLPFNSDSFKNILAANKDLESGKLSLTEEGFMKLEFQSEDIKTLYYMVRKEDATYV
;
A
#
# COMPACT_ATOMS: atom_id res chain seq x y z
N MET A 1 -15.87 -19.32 -1.01
CA MET A 1 -14.48 -19.83 -0.84
C MET A 1 -13.53 -18.87 -1.52
N ILE A 2 -12.32 -18.74 -1.02
CA ILE A 2 -11.26 -17.86 -1.56
C ILE A 2 -9.93 -18.63 -1.57
N ASN A 3 -9.13 -18.43 -2.61
CA ASN A 3 -7.77 -19.00 -2.63
C ASN A 3 -6.88 -18.29 -1.59
N LYS A 4 -6.05 -19.06 -0.88
CA LYS A 4 -5.14 -18.53 0.16
C LYS A 4 -4.25 -17.41 -0.36
N SER A 5 -3.67 -17.55 -1.54
CA SER A 5 -2.80 -16.52 -2.11
C SER A 5 -3.53 -15.21 -2.38
N LYS A 6 -4.79 -15.27 -2.83
CA LYS A 6 -5.65 -14.10 -3.00
C LYS A 6 -5.96 -13.42 -1.66
N LEU A 7 -6.31 -14.19 -0.62
CA LEU A 7 -6.54 -13.63 0.72
C LEU A 7 -5.28 -12.95 1.26
N GLN A 8 -4.11 -13.58 1.08
CA GLN A 8 -2.83 -13.01 1.48
C GLN A 8 -2.47 -11.75 0.66
N SER A 9 -2.80 -11.71 -0.64
CA SER A 9 -2.64 -10.50 -1.48
C SER A 9 -3.51 -9.36 -0.95
N ILE A 10 -4.81 -9.59 -0.67
CA ILE A 10 -5.69 -8.58 -0.07
C ILE A 10 -5.08 -8.04 1.23
N ILE A 11 -4.65 -8.93 2.13
CA ILE A 11 -4.08 -8.52 3.42
C ILE A 11 -2.78 -7.75 3.23
N SER A 12 -1.87 -8.20 2.36
CA SER A 12 -0.59 -7.53 2.15
C SER A 12 -0.75 -6.09 1.67
N LYS A 13 -1.78 -5.81 0.85
CA LYS A 13 -2.05 -4.49 0.27
C LYS A 13 -2.48 -3.44 1.31
N TYR A 14 -3.09 -3.82 2.43
CA TYR A 14 -3.36 -2.85 3.50
C TYR A 14 -2.38 -2.97 4.67
N TYR A 15 -1.85 -4.16 4.96
CA TYR A 15 -0.94 -4.42 6.08
C TYR A 15 0.42 -3.73 5.90
N LEU A 16 0.90 -3.62 4.64
CA LEU A 16 2.13 -2.93 4.27
C LEU A 16 3.33 -3.32 5.14
N ASN A 17 3.52 -4.63 5.35
CA ASN A 17 4.61 -5.18 6.16
C ASN A 17 4.63 -4.65 7.61
N GLY A 18 3.46 -4.39 8.21
CA GLY A 18 3.32 -3.98 9.59
C GLY A 18 3.04 -2.50 9.83
N LEU A 19 2.99 -1.68 8.77
CA LEU A 19 2.68 -0.25 8.91
C LEU A 19 1.21 -0.01 9.31
N VAL A 20 0.31 -0.96 9.01
CA VAL A 20 -1.11 -0.90 9.37
C VAL A 20 -1.52 -2.21 10.05
N GLN A 21 -1.70 -2.18 11.37
CA GLN A 21 -2.02 -3.38 12.16
C GLN A 21 -3.52 -3.64 12.27
N SER A 22 -4.32 -2.58 12.31
CA SER A 22 -5.75 -2.69 12.58
C SER A 22 -6.57 -2.07 11.45
N VAL A 23 -7.60 -2.78 11.00
CA VAL A 23 -8.51 -2.33 9.94
C VAL A 23 -9.93 -2.84 10.19
N ARG A 24 -10.91 -2.20 9.55
CA ARG A 24 -12.24 -2.76 9.40
C ARG A 24 -12.43 -3.30 8.00
N TRP A 25 -12.96 -4.51 7.91
CA TRP A 25 -13.46 -5.07 6.67
C TRP A 25 -14.95 -4.78 6.57
N LEU A 26 -15.33 -3.99 5.60
CA LEU A 26 -16.73 -3.72 5.27
C LEU A 26 -17.09 -4.54 4.04
N THR A 27 -18.02 -5.46 4.19
CA THR A 27 -18.57 -6.27 3.10
C THR A 27 -20.00 -5.88 2.86
N GLU A 28 -20.30 -5.45 1.65
CA GLU A 28 -21.62 -5.09 1.18
C GLU A 28 -21.79 -5.57 -0.27
N GLU A 29 -22.92 -6.22 -0.57
CA GLU A 29 -23.22 -6.72 -1.92
C GLU A 29 -22.08 -7.56 -2.52
N ASN A 30 -21.49 -8.44 -1.70
CA ASN A 30 -20.34 -9.29 -2.06
C ASN A 30 -19.06 -8.51 -2.43
N LYS A 31 -18.95 -7.24 -2.11
CA LYS A 31 -17.71 -6.44 -2.27
C LYS A 31 -17.06 -6.20 -0.91
N LEU A 32 -15.74 -6.32 -0.87
CA LEU A 32 -14.96 -5.98 0.31
C LEU A 32 -14.33 -4.59 0.14
N SER A 33 -14.55 -3.73 1.12
CA SER A 33 -13.92 -2.41 1.19
C SER A 33 -13.15 -2.27 2.50
N ILE A 34 -11.93 -1.76 2.42
CA ILE A 34 -11.05 -1.52 3.57
C ILE A 34 -10.43 -0.14 3.43
N SER A 35 -10.76 0.77 4.36
CA SER A 35 -10.09 2.06 4.48
C SER A 35 -9.14 2.02 5.67
N PHE A 36 -7.92 2.47 5.48
CA PHE A 36 -6.87 2.35 6.49
C PHE A 36 -5.98 3.59 6.57
N THR A 37 -5.28 3.69 7.70
CA THR A 37 -4.25 4.70 7.94
C THR A 37 -3.13 4.05 8.75
N SER A 38 -1.87 4.34 8.41
CA SER A 38 -0.72 3.91 9.20
C SER A 38 -0.75 4.51 10.61
N GLU A 39 -0.07 3.88 11.57
CA GLU A 39 -0.01 4.37 12.94
C GLU A 39 0.58 5.79 13.01
N ASN A 40 1.58 6.08 12.20
CA ASN A 40 2.22 7.39 12.11
C ASN A 40 1.43 8.42 11.29
N LYS A 41 0.32 8.00 10.66
CA LYS A 41 -0.54 8.83 9.79
C LYS A 41 0.16 9.41 8.55
N ASP A 42 1.29 8.85 8.15
CA ASP A 42 2.04 9.22 6.94
C ASP A 42 1.52 8.51 5.68
N ILE A 43 0.73 7.43 5.87
CA ILE A 43 0.05 6.70 4.80
C ILE A 43 -1.45 6.60 5.13
N ALA A 44 -2.27 6.89 4.16
CA ALA A 44 -3.68 6.54 4.16
C ALA A 44 -4.01 5.77 2.88
N GLY A 45 -5.04 4.91 2.92
CA GLY A 45 -5.39 4.18 1.71
C GLY A 45 -6.78 3.57 1.76
N ASP A 46 -7.19 3.13 0.58
CA ASP A 46 -8.44 2.41 0.34
C ASP A 46 -8.14 1.18 -0.52
N LEU A 47 -8.74 0.07 -0.15
CA LEU A 47 -8.74 -1.16 -0.93
C LEU A 47 -10.18 -1.55 -1.21
N VAL A 48 -10.46 -1.88 -2.46
CA VAL A 48 -11.75 -2.45 -2.87
C VAL A 48 -11.47 -3.75 -3.63
N CYS A 49 -12.14 -4.82 -3.21
CA CYS A 49 -12.14 -6.09 -3.92
C CYS A 49 -13.57 -6.38 -4.38
N ASP A 50 -13.76 -6.67 -5.66
CA ASP A 50 -15.07 -6.92 -6.25
C ASP A 50 -15.71 -8.24 -5.79
N THR A 51 -14.94 -9.06 -5.04
CA THR A 51 -15.43 -10.29 -4.40
C THR A 51 -15.07 -10.28 -2.92
N SER A 52 -16.04 -10.58 -2.04
CA SER A 52 -15.77 -10.68 -0.61
C SER A 52 -15.43 -12.10 -0.20
N PRO A 53 -14.48 -12.30 0.75
CA PRO A 53 -14.21 -13.59 1.36
C PRO A 53 -15.24 -14.01 2.41
N VAL A 54 -16.06 -13.08 2.91
CA VAL A 54 -17.06 -13.31 3.97
C VAL A 54 -18.42 -12.75 3.56
N GLU A 55 -19.47 -13.12 4.28
CA GLU A 55 -20.84 -12.57 4.13
C GLU A 55 -20.88 -11.06 4.42
N ASP A 56 -21.94 -10.38 3.99
CA ASP A 56 -22.18 -8.96 4.27
C ASP A 56 -22.09 -8.66 5.77
N SER A 57 -21.14 -7.82 6.13
CA SER A 57 -20.73 -7.58 7.51
C SER A 57 -19.77 -6.39 7.64
N GLU A 58 -19.68 -5.84 8.83
CA GLU A 58 -18.55 -5.01 9.26
C GLU A 58 -17.81 -5.74 10.38
N ILE A 59 -16.57 -6.14 10.15
CA ILE A 59 -15.71 -6.81 11.13
C ILE A 59 -14.44 -6.02 11.39
N ALA A 60 -13.93 -6.10 12.62
CA ALA A 60 -12.75 -5.39 13.06
C ALA A 60 -11.58 -6.36 13.27
N ILE A 61 -10.53 -6.20 12.44
CA ILE A 61 -9.26 -6.89 12.56
C ILE A 61 -8.33 -5.99 13.37
N PHE A 62 -7.94 -6.41 14.57
CA PHE A 62 -7.08 -5.60 15.44
C PHE A 62 -5.59 -5.95 15.27
N ASP A 63 -5.27 -7.22 15.04
CA ASP A 63 -3.90 -7.72 14.89
C ASP A 63 -3.78 -8.48 13.55
N THR A 64 -3.46 -7.74 12.51
CA THR A 64 -3.26 -8.32 11.17
C THR A 64 -2.03 -9.24 11.13
N ALA A 65 -0.98 -8.98 11.93
CA ALA A 65 0.17 -9.86 12.01
C ALA A 65 -0.23 -11.26 12.53
N GLN A 66 -1.08 -11.31 13.55
CA GLN A 66 -1.61 -12.58 14.08
C GLN A 66 -2.52 -13.26 13.08
N LEU A 67 -3.40 -12.52 12.40
CA LEU A 67 -4.25 -13.06 11.33
C LEU A 67 -3.40 -13.72 10.24
N ASN A 68 -2.35 -13.06 9.76
CA ASN A 68 -1.42 -13.60 8.76
C ASN A 68 -0.73 -14.89 9.22
N LYS A 69 -0.28 -14.95 10.49
CA LYS A 69 0.31 -16.17 11.06
C LYS A 69 -0.69 -17.32 11.07
N LEU A 70 -1.93 -17.06 11.43
CA LEU A 70 -2.99 -18.07 11.44
C LEU A 70 -3.32 -18.56 10.02
N ILE A 71 -3.43 -17.66 9.05
CA ILE A 71 -3.61 -18.04 7.64
C ILE A 71 -2.42 -18.84 7.12
N SER A 72 -1.20 -18.60 7.61
CA SER A 72 0.00 -19.27 7.10
C SER A 72 -0.04 -20.78 7.26
N VAL A 73 -0.73 -21.32 8.27
CA VAL A 73 -0.85 -22.76 8.53
C VAL A 73 -1.84 -23.47 7.60
N THR A 74 -2.75 -22.73 6.94
CA THR A 74 -3.74 -23.27 6.01
C THR A 74 -3.18 -23.45 4.60
N ASN A 75 -3.91 -24.13 3.71
CA ASN A 75 -3.49 -24.39 2.33
C ASN A 75 -4.67 -24.30 1.35
N GLY A 76 -4.37 -23.97 0.09
CA GLY A 76 -5.30 -24.07 -1.03
C GLY A 76 -6.52 -23.14 -0.93
N GLU A 77 -7.69 -23.71 -1.12
CA GLU A 77 -8.96 -22.99 -1.03
C GLU A 77 -9.45 -22.94 0.41
N LEU A 78 -9.87 -21.75 0.82
CA LEU A 78 -10.29 -21.45 2.18
C LEU A 78 -11.79 -21.13 2.23
N LEU A 79 -12.49 -21.71 3.19
CA LEU A 79 -13.82 -21.28 3.58
C LEU A 79 -13.69 -20.34 4.79
N LEU A 80 -14.19 -19.13 4.64
CA LEU A 80 -14.26 -18.14 5.71
C LEU A 80 -15.71 -18.03 6.18
N THR A 81 -15.92 -18.15 7.50
CA THR A 81 -17.24 -17.98 8.12
C THR A 81 -17.14 -17.12 9.38
N LEU A 82 -18.20 -16.41 9.69
CA LEU A 82 -18.29 -15.52 10.85
C LEU A 82 -19.14 -16.13 11.96
N GLU A 83 -18.64 -16.12 13.18
CA GLU A 83 -19.37 -16.50 14.40
C GLU A 83 -19.86 -15.24 15.12
N LYS A 84 -21.11 -15.29 15.58
CA LYS A 84 -21.73 -14.20 16.36
C LYS A 84 -21.96 -14.61 17.81
N GLU A 85 -21.58 -13.76 18.73
CA GLU A 85 -21.97 -13.82 20.11
C GLU A 85 -22.78 -12.56 20.46
N HIS A 86 -23.95 -12.71 21.05
CA HIS A 86 -24.82 -11.58 21.42
C HIS A 86 -25.06 -10.55 20.28
N LYS A 87 -25.24 -11.04 19.05
CA LYS A 87 -25.44 -10.24 17.81
C LYS A 87 -24.21 -9.49 17.30
N VAL A 88 -23.04 -9.66 17.92
CA VAL A 88 -21.77 -9.08 17.48
C VAL A 88 -20.90 -10.18 16.88
N PHE A 89 -20.19 -9.91 15.81
CA PHE A 89 -19.22 -10.84 15.25
C PHE A 89 -18.05 -10.98 16.21
N SER A 90 -17.79 -12.20 16.70
CA SER A 90 -16.77 -12.50 17.70
C SER A 90 -15.56 -13.23 17.13
N LYS A 91 -15.78 -14.07 16.08
CA LYS A 91 -14.70 -14.83 15.45
C LYS A 91 -14.83 -14.90 13.95
N LEU A 92 -13.68 -14.93 13.30
CA LEU A 92 -13.49 -15.29 11.90
C LEU A 92 -12.90 -16.70 11.87
N HIS A 93 -13.67 -17.67 11.39
CA HIS A 93 -13.20 -19.02 11.14
C HIS A 93 -12.61 -19.11 9.73
N ILE A 94 -11.45 -19.74 9.61
CA ILE A 94 -10.72 -19.95 8.36
C ILE A 94 -10.44 -21.44 8.26
N GLN A 95 -11.05 -22.11 7.31
CA GLN A 95 -11.00 -23.56 7.20
C GLN A 95 -10.52 -24.00 5.82
N ASP A 96 -9.60 -24.96 5.80
CA ASP A 96 -9.25 -25.78 4.64
C ASP A 96 -9.59 -27.26 4.91
N ASN A 97 -9.07 -28.17 4.08
CA ASN A 97 -9.30 -29.62 4.25
C ASN A 97 -8.66 -30.19 5.52
N SER A 98 -7.67 -29.53 6.13
CA SER A 98 -6.85 -30.05 7.23
C SER A 98 -6.92 -29.20 8.48
N PHE A 99 -7.15 -27.91 8.35
CA PHE A 99 -7.12 -26.96 9.44
C PHE A 99 -8.45 -26.22 9.58
N ASN A 100 -8.85 -26.01 10.82
CA ASN A 100 -9.92 -25.08 11.20
C ASN A 100 -9.33 -24.09 12.20
N VAL A 101 -9.15 -22.86 11.78
CA VAL A 101 -8.52 -21.79 12.54
C VAL A 101 -9.59 -20.80 12.97
N ALA A 102 -9.56 -20.35 14.20
CA ALA A 102 -10.42 -19.27 14.71
C ALA A 102 -9.58 -18.06 15.08
N TYR A 103 -9.87 -16.93 14.43
CA TYR A 103 -9.30 -15.62 14.74
C TYR A 103 -10.34 -14.81 15.54
N SER A 104 -9.97 -14.31 16.73
CA SER A 104 -10.85 -13.47 17.55
C SER A 104 -10.93 -12.06 16.95
N LEU A 105 -12.15 -11.63 16.67
CA LEU A 105 -12.43 -10.29 16.17
C LEU A 105 -12.45 -9.29 17.34
N ALA A 106 -12.05 -8.06 17.07
CA ALA A 106 -12.12 -6.98 18.04
C ALA A 106 -13.50 -6.32 18.06
N ASP A 107 -13.79 -5.60 19.14
CA ASP A 107 -14.88 -4.64 19.12
C ASP A 107 -14.55 -3.54 18.10
N SER A 108 -15.51 -3.21 17.26
CA SER A 108 -15.36 -2.18 16.24
C SER A 108 -14.97 -0.82 16.83
N LEU A 109 -15.31 -0.52 18.07
CA LEU A 109 -14.91 0.71 18.77
C LEU A 109 -13.39 0.80 18.99
N LEU A 110 -12.69 -0.33 19.04
CA LEU A 110 -11.23 -0.37 19.23
C LEU A 110 -10.46 -0.12 17.92
N VAL A 111 -11.11 -0.24 16.77
CA VAL A 111 -10.50 0.00 15.45
C VAL A 111 -11.16 1.24 14.85
N PRO A 112 -10.50 2.39 14.88
CA PRO A 112 -11.09 3.63 14.38
C PRO A 112 -11.36 3.56 12.87
N LYS A 113 -12.46 4.19 12.45
CA LYS A 113 -12.69 4.45 11.00
C LYS A 113 -11.75 5.58 10.55
N ARG A 114 -11.19 5.42 9.37
CA ARG A 114 -10.47 6.53 8.74
C ARG A 114 -11.43 7.71 8.50
N GLY A 115 -11.02 8.90 8.89
CA GLY A 115 -11.75 10.13 8.59
C GLY A 115 -11.74 10.44 7.10
N THR A 116 -12.63 11.33 6.67
CA THR A 116 -12.63 11.85 5.31
C THR A 116 -11.36 12.69 5.10
N ILE A 117 -10.66 12.43 4.00
CA ILE A 117 -9.48 13.19 3.59
C ILE A 117 -9.82 13.88 2.28
N ASN A 118 -9.56 15.18 2.20
CA ASN A 118 -9.67 15.92 0.95
C ASN A 118 -8.35 15.80 0.20
N PHE A 119 -8.38 15.20 -0.96
CA PHE A 119 -7.22 14.97 -1.80
C PHE A 119 -7.15 15.98 -2.95
N PRO A 120 -5.95 16.34 -3.42
CA PRO A 120 -5.78 17.12 -4.63
C PRO A 120 -6.48 16.46 -5.83
N THR A 121 -7.00 17.27 -6.73
CA THR A 121 -7.60 16.81 -7.99
C THR A 121 -6.67 17.03 -9.19
N GLU A 122 -5.68 17.91 -9.05
CA GLU A 122 -4.67 18.22 -10.05
C GLU A 122 -3.30 17.76 -9.55
N TYR A 123 -2.45 17.33 -10.45
CA TYR A 123 -1.13 16.80 -10.14
C TYR A 123 -0.08 17.37 -11.10
N ASP A 124 1.10 17.63 -10.56
CA ASP A 124 2.22 18.25 -11.27
C ASP A 124 3.05 17.24 -12.04
N VAL A 125 3.19 16.03 -11.47
CA VAL A 125 3.89 14.90 -12.12
C VAL A 125 3.04 13.66 -12.03
N ILE A 126 2.92 12.95 -13.15
CA ILE A 126 2.22 11.66 -13.25
C ILE A 126 3.16 10.66 -13.90
N ILE A 127 3.29 9.49 -13.31
CA ILE A 127 4.09 8.36 -13.81
C ILE A 127 3.18 7.15 -13.92
N GLU A 128 3.07 6.55 -15.10
CA GLU A 128 2.43 5.25 -15.26
C GLU A 128 3.40 4.17 -14.77
N LEU A 129 3.02 3.47 -13.71
CA LEU A 129 3.86 2.46 -13.08
C LEU A 129 3.82 1.16 -13.85
N THR A 130 4.94 0.77 -14.41
CA THR A 130 5.14 -0.56 -15.01
C THR A 130 5.73 -1.54 -13.99
N PRO A 131 5.60 -2.86 -14.19
CA PRO A 131 6.29 -3.86 -13.35
C PRO A 131 7.82 -3.64 -13.29
N GLU A 132 8.40 -3.09 -14.35
CA GLU A 132 9.82 -2.75 -14.42
C GLU A 132 10.17 -1.58 -13.49
N ILE A 133 9.41 -0.48 -13.55
CA ILE A 133 9.60 0.68 -12.66
C ILE A 133 9.48 0.25 -11.20
N VAL A 134 8.44 -0.52 -10.85
CA VAL A 134 8.24 -1.06 -9.52
C VAL A 134 9.42 -1.93 -9.07
N SER A 135 9.87 -2.86 -9.93
CA SER A 135 10.99 -3.75 -9.63
C SER A 135 12.30 -2.97 -9.44
N ASN A 136 12.58 -2.00 -10.28
CA ASN A 136 13.82 -1.21 -10.23
C ASN A 136 13.86 -0.31 -8.99
N PHE A 137 12.74 0.32 -8.62
CA PHE A 137 12.66 1.06 -7.36
C PHE A 137 12.93 0.16 -6.15
N ILE A 138 12.28 -1.02 -6.08
CA ILE A 138 12.48 -1.98 -4.99
C ILE A 138 13.94 -2.43 -4.91
N LYS A 139 14.59 -2.70 -6.05
CA LYS A 139 16.01 -3.08 -6.10
C LYS A 139 16.91 -1.96 -5.61
N ALA A 140 16.69 -0.72 -6.09
CA ALA A 140 17.47 0.45 -5.69
C ALA A 140 17.40 0.69 -4.17
N LYS A 141 16.18 0.73 -3.60
CA LYS A 141 15.99 0.87 -2.15
C LYS A 141 16.58 -0.29 -1.36
N SER A 142 16.49 -1.52 -1.87
CA SER A 142 17.01 -2.71 -1.18
C SER A 142 18.54 -2.76 -1.13
N ALA A 143 19.23 -2.10 -2.06
CA ALA A 143 20.68 -1.98 -2.07
C ALA A 143 21.20 -0.95 -1.04
N LEU A 144 20.35 -0.02 -0.58
CA LEU A 144 20.67 1.01 0.42
C LEU A 144 19.68 0.93 1.59
N THR A 145 19.83 -0.12 2.43
CA THR A 145 18.89 -0.43 3.52
C THR A 145 18.82 0.68 4.57
N ASP A 146 19.94 1.35 4.83
CA ASP A 146 20.08 2.35 5.88
C ASP A 146 19.53 3.74 5.47
N ILE A 147 19.16 3.91 4.20
CA ILE A 147 18.62 5.17 3.71
C ILE A 147 17.09 5.13 3.82
N SER A 148 16.52 5.96 4.70
CA SER A 148 15.08 6.01 4.94
C SER A 148 14.31 6.90 3.97
N ASP A 149 15.02 7.68 3.14
CA ASP A 149 14.42 8.70 2.28
C ASP A 149 14.73 8.46 0.81
N VAL A 150 13.81 8.86 -0.04
CA VAL A 150 13.98 9.00 -1.48
C VAL A 150 13.63 10.42 -1.88
N MET A 151 14.52 11.07 -2.61
CA MET A 151 14.24 12.35 -3.26
C MET A 151 13.65 12.06 -4.64
N ILE A 152 12.46 12.57 -4.91
CA ILE A 152 11.85 12.55 -6.24
C ILE A 152 11.99 13.95 -6.83
N SER A 153 12.65 14.05 -7.98
CA SER A 153 12.86 15.32 -8.68
C SER A 153 12.60 15.19 -10.16
N THR A 154 12.17 16.29 -10.76
CA THR A 154 12.21 16.50 -12.21
C THR A 154 13.53 17.17 -12.57
N GLU A 155 14.15 16.74 -13.64
CA GLU A 155 15.43 17.29 -14.15
C GLU A 155 15.41 17.36 -15.67
N GLU A 156 16.08 18.35 -16.25
CA GLU A 156 16.33 18.42 -17.69
C GLU A 156 17.59 17.63 -18.01
N ASP A 157 17.44 16.58 -18.83
CA ASP A 157 18.54 15.77 -19.35
C ASP A 157 18.79 16.18 -20.81
N PRO A 158 20.05 16.48 -21.20
CA PRO A 158 20.37 16.94 -22.55
C PRO A 158 20.01 15.96 -23.68
N ASP A 159 19.99 14.67 -23.37
CA ASP A 159 19.78 13.61 -24.36
C ASP A 159 18.34 13.06 -24.34
N ARG A 160 17.64 13.18 -23.19
CA ARG A 160 16.34 12.53 -22.92
C ARG A 160 15.19 13.52 -22.73
N GLY A 161 15.48 14.83 -22.61
CA GLY A 161 14.50 15.84 -22.26
C GLY A 161 14.17 15.82 -20.76
N THR A 162 12.97 16.22 -20.38
CA THR A 162 12.58 16.25 -18.96
C THR A 162 12.36 14.84 -18.43
N ILE A 163 13.05 14.47 -17.37
CA ILE A 163 13.02 13.17 -16.72
C ILE A 163 12.53 13.28 -15.28
N VAL A 164 12.07 12.16 -14.71
CA VAL A 164 11.87 12.02 -13.27
C VAL A 164 12.97 11.14 -12.68
N GLN A 165 13.59 11.62 -11.60
CA GLN A 165 14.66 10.92 -10.91
C GLN A 165 14.23 10.52 -9.50
N PHE A 166 14.47 9.25 -9.14
CA PHE A 166 14.41 8.74 -7.77
C PHE A 166 15.84 8.64 -7.22
N ALA A 167 16.20 9.51 -6.29
CA ALA A 167 17.54 9.55 -5.71
C ALA A 167 17.53 9.06 -4.26
N PHE A 168 18.35 8.07 -3.98
CA PHE A 168 18.58 7.48 -2.65
C PHE A 168 19.96 7.86 -2.15
N GLY A 169 20.07 8.25 -0.88
CA GLY A 169 21.32 8.70 -0.25
C GLY A 169 21.52 10.21 -0.40
N ASP A 170 22.43 10.75 0.42
CA ASP A 170 22.75 12.17 0.37
C ASP A 170 23.61 12.48 -0.86
N LEU A 171 23.06 13.29 -1.75
CA LEU A 171 23.73 13.66 -3.02
C LEU A 171 24.97 14.54 -2.78
N ASN A 172 25.09 15.17 -1.64
CA ASN A 172 26.16 16.12 -1.29
C ASN A 172 27.28 15.51 -0.45
N ASN A 173 27.11 14.27 0.04
CA ASN A 173 28.06 13.57 0.91
C ASN A 173 28.83 12.47 0.17
N PHE A 174 29.91 11.97 0.82
CA PHE A 174 30.70 10.80 0.36
C PHE A 174 29.97 9.46 0.62
N SER A 175 28.67 9.48 0.88
CA SER A 175 27.86 8.28 1.09
C SER A 175 27.53 7.56 -0.22
N ASN A 176 27.21 6.28 -0.13
CA ASN A 176 26.68 5.53 -1.26
C ASN A 176 25.35 6.14 -1.72
N LYS A 177 25.17 6.25 -3.03
CA LYS A 177 23.96 6.82 -3.63
C LYS A 177 23.53 6.05 -4.85
N ILE A 178 22.24 6.01 -5.08
CA ILE A 178 21.63 5.44 -6.30
C ILE A 178 20.68 6.48 -6.87
N LYS A 179 20.78 6.71 -8.17
CA LYS A 179 19.83 7.47 -8.96
C LYS A 179 19.14 6.51 -9.93
N TYR A 180 17.83 6.43 -9.86
CA TYR A 180 17.01 5.69 -10.79
C TYR A 180 16.21 6.70 -11.63
N ILE A 181 16.37 6.66 -12.94
CA ILE A 181 15.79 7.60 -13.91
C ILE A 181 14.59 6.93 -14.56
N VAL A 182 13.49 7.68 -14.67
CA VAL A 182 12.30 7.36 -15.45
C VAL A 182 12.13 8.45 -16.49
N ASP A 183 12.19 8.07 -17.76
CA ASP A 183 12.12 8.95 -18.94
C ASP A 183 10.97 8.60 -19.88
N GLU A 184 10.24 7.51 -19.59
CA GLU A 184 9.08 7.07 -20.35
C GLU A 184 7.82 7.00 -19.48
N ASN A 185 6.65 7.14 -20.12
CA ASN A 185 5.34 7.04 -19.45
C ASN A 185 5.17 8.08 -18.32
N ILE A 186 5.69 9.28 -18.51
CA ILE A 186 5.62 10.40 -17.57
C ILE A 186 4.85 11.57 -18.19
N THR A 187 4.14 12.31 -17.34
CA THR A 187 3.56 13.61 -17.65
C THR A 187 4.05 14.60 -16.60
N ILE A 188 4.68 15.69 -17.03
CA ILE A 188 5.21 16.72 -16.14
C ILE A 188 4.54 18.03 -16.51
N ASN A 189 3.80 18.60 -15.55
CA ASN A 189 3.12 19.88 -15.68
C ASN A 189 3.94 20.98 -14.99
N ASN A 190 4.58 20.64 -13.86
CA ASN A 190 5.46 21.55 -13.12
C ASN A 190 6.70 20.78 -12.62
N GLU A 191 7.78 21.52 -12.41
CA GLU A 191 8.99 20.97 -11.79
C GLU A 191 8.75 20.72 -10.29
N LEU A 192 9.36 19.65 -9.77
CA LEU A 192 9.31 19.35 -8.35
C LEU A 192 10.62 18.72 -7.83
N LYS A 193 10.82 18.87 -6.51
CA LYS A 193 11.90 18.17 -5.78
C LYS A 193 11.41 17.91 -4.36
N LEU A 194 11.03 16.65 -4.09
CA LEU A 194 10.28 16.29 -2.88
C LEU A 194 10.85 15.02 -2.23
N PRO A 195 11.10 15.04 -0.91
CA PRO A 195 11.52 13.87 -0.16
C PRO A 195 10.31 13.06 0.33
N PHE A 196 10.40 11.74 0.20
CA PHE A 196 9.43 10.79 0.74
C PHE A 196 10.11 9.68 1.55
N ASN A 197 9.36 9.05 2.45
CA ASN A 197 9.83 7.86 3.16
C ASN A 197 9.96 6.69 2.18
N SER A 198 11.21 6.25 1.94
CA SER A 198 11.52 5.22 0.95
C SER A 198 11.12 3.81 1.39
N ASP A 199 11.06 3.53 2.70
CA ASP A 199 10.61 2.23 3.23
C ASP A 199 9.10 2.08 3.10
N SER A 200 8.34 3.12 3.46
CA SER A 200 6.90 3.18 3.26
C SER A 200 6.53 3.02 1.79
N PHE A 201 7.20 3.77 0.91
CA PHE A 201 6.98 3.68 -0.53
C PHE A 201 7.33 2.28 -1.08
N LYS A 202 8.49 1.72 -0.69
CA LYS A 202 8.86 0.35 -1.06
C LYS A 202 7.81 -0.68 -0.62
N ASN A 203 7.27 -0.56 0.61
CA ASN A 203 6.27 -1.49 1.12
C ASN A 203 4.97 -1.43 0.31
N ILE A 204 4.53 -0.23 -0.10
CA ILE A 204 3.38 -0.07 -1.00
C ILE A 204 3.65 -0.73 -2.36
N LEU A 205 4.80 -0.45 -2.99
CA LEU A 205 5.16 -1.04 -4.28
C LEU A 205 5.27 -2.57 -4.20
N ALA A 206 5.89 -3.09 -3.13
CA ALA A 206 6.06 -4.52 -2.93
C ALA A 206 4.72 -5.26 -2.72
N ALA A 207 3.76 -4.62 -2.04
CA ALA A 207 2.42 -5.17 -1.83
C ALA A 207 1.59 -5.20 -3.13
N ASN A 208 1.96 -4.40 -4.13
CA ASN A 208 1.25 -4.27 -5.42
C ASN A 208 2.11 -4.70 -6.62
N LYS A 209 3.12 -5.56 -6.43
CA LYS A 209 3.97 -6.06 -7.53
C LYS A 209 3.24 -6.90 -8.58
N ASP A 210 2.03 -7.36 -8.25
CA ASP A 210 1.10 -8.11 -9.10
C ASP A 210 0.19 -7.19 -9.95
N LEU A 211 0.56 -5.90 -10.08
CA LEU A 211 -0.24 -4.91 -10.81
C LEU A 211 -0.42 -5.26 -12.29
N GLU A 212 -1.62 -5.03 -12.80
CA GLU A 212 -1.93 -4.95 -14.23
C GLU A 212 -1.76 -3.52 -14.74
N SER A 213 -2.12 -2.55 -13.89
CA SER A 213 -1.88 -1.14 -14.13
C SER A 213 -1.60 -0.41 -12.81
N GLY A 214 -0.79 0.62 -12.87
CA GLY A 214 -0.46 1.46 -11.73
C GLY A 214 -0.15 2.89 -12.15
N LYS A 215 -0.43 3.84 -11.25
CA LYS A 215 -0.18 5.25 -11.45
C LYS A 215 0.36 5.88 -10.18
N LEU A 216 1.43 6.66 -10.31
CA LEU A 216 1.95 7.56 -9.30
C LEU A 216 1.65 8.99 -9.71
N SER A 217 1.05 9.77 -8.83
CA SER A 217 0.75 11.19 -9.06
C SER A 217 1.28 12.02 -7.90
N LEU A 218 1.94 13.14 -8.21
CA LEU A 218 2.61 14.02 -7.24
C LEU A 218 2.14 15.45 -7.41
N THR A 219 2.02 16.17 -6.30
CA THR A 219 1.83 17.63 -6.30
C THR A 219 3.07 18.33 -5.72
N GLU A 220 3.31 19.59 -6.10
CA GLU A 220 4.41 20.42 -5.57
C GLU A 220 4.31 20.64 -4.06
N GLU A 221 3.11 20.60 -3.47
CA GLU A 221 2.90 20.69 -2.02
C GLU A 221 3.37 19.42 -1.27
N GLY A 222 3.68 18.36 -2.00
CA GLY A 222 4.21 17.13 -1.42
C GLY A 222 3.18 16.06 -1.11
N PHE A 223 2.07 16.02 -1.82
CA PHE A 223 1.17 14.89 -1.82
C PHE A 223 1.55 13.88 -2.89
N MET A 224 1.58 12.61 -2.51
CA MET A 224 1.74 11.48 -3.42
C MET A 224 0.49 10.63 -3.39
N LYS A 225 -0.05 10.31 -4.56
CA LYS A 225 -1.14 9.36 -4.76
C LYS A 225 -0.63 8.19 -5.57
N LEU A 226 -0.91 6.98 -5.12
CA LEU A 226 -0.58 5.73 -5.80
C LEU A 226 -1.86 4.94 -6.04
N GLU A 227 -2.13 4.60 -7.28
CA GLU A 227 -3.30 3.83 -7.71
C GLU A 227 -2.81 2.54 -8.36
N PHE A 228 -3.40 1.41 -7.97
CA PHE A 228 -3.09 0.12 -8.58
C PHE A 228 -4.37 -0.65 -8.87
N GLN A 229 -4.34 -1.39 -9.98
CA GLN A 229 -5.32 -2.37 -10.35
C GLN A 229 -4.64 -3.72 -10.55
N SER A 230 -5.14 -4.76 -9.90
CA SER A 230 -4.75 -6.14 -10.15
C SER A 230 -5.98 -7.03 -10.06
N GLU A 231 -6.30 -7.77 -11.13
CA GLU A 231 -7.52 -8.57 -11.24
C GLU A 231 -8.77 -7.78 -10.79
N ASP A 232 -9.42 -8.25 -9.72
CA ASP A 232 -10.61 -7.64 -9.11
C ASP A 232 -10.29 -6.77 -7.87
N ILE A 233 -9.00 -6.43 -7.64
CA ILE A 233 -8.57 -5.61 -6.51
C ILE A 233 -8.08 -4.26 -7.02
N LYS A 234 -8.67 -3.20 -6.48
CA LYS A 234 -8.24 -1.81 -6.64
C LYS A 234 -7.69 -1.30 -5.33
N THR A 235 -6.51 -0.68 -5.39
CA THR A 235 -5.91 -0.05 -4.22
C THR A 235 -5.52 1.38 -4.51
N LEU A 236 -5.67 2.21 -3.50
CA LEU A 236 -5.36 3.62 -3.53
C LEU A 236 -4.60 3.96 -2.27
N TYR A 237 -3.44 4.58 -2.42
CA TYR A 237 -2.64 5.03 -1.29
C TYR A 237 -2.32 6.50 -1.44
N TYR A 238 -2.19 7.15 -0.30
CA TYR A 238 -1.75 8.52 -0.18
C TYR A 238 -0.59 8.60 0.79
N MET A 239 0.45 9.30 0.41
CA MET A 239 1.58 9.64 1.25
C MET A 239 1.80 11.15 1.24
N VAL A 240 2.39 11.66 2.31
CA VAL A 240 2.83 13.05 2.39
C VAL A 240 4.36 13.11 2.37
N ARG A 241 4.89 14.21 1.86
CA ARG A 241 6.33 14.45 1.90
C ARG A 241 6.87 14.41 3.33
N LYS A 242 8.12 14.11 3.48
CA LYS A 242 8.82 14.17 4.76
C LYS A 242 9.23 15.63 5.04
N GLU A 243 8.79 16.19 6.18
CA GLU A 243 9.05 17.60 6.52
C GLU A 243 10.51 17.86 6.96
N ASP A 244 11.22 16.87 7.53
CA ASP A 244 12.55 17.03 8.12
C ASP A 244 13.72 16.57 7.23
N ALA A 245 13.52 16.43 5.93
CA ALA A 245 14.62 16.06 5.05
C ALA A 245 15.54 17.28 4.85
N THR A 246 16.63 17.32 5.61
CA THR A 246 17.73 18.29 5.43
C THR A 246 18.49 17.96 4.13
N TYR A 247 17.87 18.24 3.02
CA TYR A 247 18.53 18.31 1.73
C TYR A 247 18.77 19.78 1.40
N VAL A 248 19.92 20.28 1.81
CA VAL A 248 20.43 21.61 1.38
C VAL A 248 21.29 21.42 0.15
#